data_8f7dd85c3da0e7361b95a711b92574d5
#
_entry.id   8f7dd85c3da0e7361b95a711b92574d5
#
_cell.length_a   1.000
_cell.length_b   1.000
_cell.length_c   1.000
_cell.angle_alpha   90.00
_cell.angle_beta   90.00
_cell.angle_gamma   90.00
#
_symmetry.space_group_name_H-M   'P 1'
#
loop_
_entity.id
_entity.type
_entity.pdbx_description
1 polymer ?
#
loop_
_entity_poly.entity_id
_entity_poly.type
_entity_poly.pdbx_seq_one_letter_code
_entity_poly.pdbx_strand_id
1 'polypeptide(L)'
;MPSYGPEVFGPPSRPHDQEHWDPAAQTMDDGQRRDLQLARLRELVGKVLDGDAGLFRRKLDEAGITSVADIATLDDINRIPVTRKQDLRDSEAAKPPLGDYRFTPLSDCIRIGQSTGTTGTPTMTMLTRHDLWLEYESAARNWWRNGWRPGQVVTHCHPAYLYGGGAMLSGSLEYFGMMNMWVAPPDTDEIAEQGIRTWQRIHPDVQMVALSQNRFQEVAAKLGLDLHEDCGLPNFSMGGFGRGLLPLMTAGFECYAYIGGPDRACDGAHLHDDWAVIQAIDPDTGGDVPEGQWGNLVVTTLDRDNGLLRYDLEEAAMIETANCPLGETGRIGFWGGRFKDLLGCQGVHFQVSDLERAVASVAELCTPTLEFVVVNPNGSAGPLEVRVEVAADIGVPDDARRNELAGRVRAAVRDRLAIDAAVEILDRDTLPRSGYKLKRVIDA
;
A
#
# COMPACT_ATOMS: atom_id res chain seq x y z
N MET A 1 -27.57 14.46 13.26
CA MET A 1 -26.81 13.23 12.96
C MET A 1 -27.31 12.69 11.63
N PRO A 2 -26.44 12.45 10.66
CA PRO A 2 -26.84 11.70 9.48
C PRO A 2 -27.38 10.34 9.97
N SER A 3 -28.54 9.95 9.50
CA SER A 3 -29.09 8.64 9.84
C SER A 3 -28.33 7.58 9.03
N TYR A 4 -27.30 7.01 9.62
CA TYR A 4 -26.61 5.84 9.07
C TYR A 4 -27.50 4.60 9.24
N GLY A 5 -28.61 4.59 8.55
CA GLY A 5 -29.54 3.46 8.46
C GLY A 5 -29.01 2.34 7.57
N PRO A 6 -29.89 1.50 7.05
CA PRO A 6 -29.56 0.46 6.06
C PRO A 6 -28.81 0.97 4.83
N GLU A 7 -28.81 2.25 4.59
CA GLU A 7 -28.07 2.95 3.53
C GLU A 7 -26.54 2.77 3.63
N VAL A 8 -25.98 2.50 4.82
CA VAL A 8 -24.56 2.17 4.99
C VAL A 8 -24.19 0.84 4.31
N PHE A 9 -25.15 -0.02 4.08
CA PHE A 9 -24.96 -1.35 3.49
C PHE A 9 -25.71 -1.53 2.16
N GLY A 10 -26.45 -0.53 1.73
CA GLY A 10 -27.07 -0.53 0.41
C GLY A 10 -26.09 -0.03 -0.65
N PRO A 11 -25.99 -0.68 -1.83
CA PRO A 11 -25.16 -0.16 -2.89
C PRO A 11 -25.66 1.25 -3.25
N PRO A 12 -24.79 2.27 -3.24
CA PRO A 12 -25.19 3.54 -3.81
C PRO A 12 -25.57 3.29 -5.26
N SER A 13 -26.74 3.78 -5.65
CA SER A 13 -27.19 3.71 -7.04
C SER A 13 -26.32 4.63 -7.88
N ARG A 14 -25.21 4.11 -8.39
CA ARG A 14 -24.34 4.83 -9.34
C ARG A 14 -24.65 4.39 -10.76
N PRO A 15 -24.78 5.31 -11.70
CA PRO A 15 -24.92 4.96 -13.11
C PRO A 15 -23.71 4.15 -13.61
N HIS A 16 -23.96 3.04 -14.29
CA HIS A 16 -22.92 2.15 -14.81
C HIS A 16 -22.10 2.75 -15.95
N ASP A 17 -22.55 3.84 -16.54
CA ASP A 17 -21.92 4.55 -17.66
C ASP A 17 -20.99 5.69 -17.25
N GLN A 18 -20.86 5.97 -15.94
CA GLN A 18 -19.94 6.99 -15.45
C GLN A 18 -18.50 6.49 -15.46
N GLU A 19 -17.57 7.38 -15.84
CA GLU A 19 -16.14 7.09 -15.78
C GLU A 19 -15.63 6.99 -14.33
N HIS A 20 -16.12 7.85 -13.46
CA HIS A 20 -15.71 7.96 -12.07
C HIS A 20 -16.81 7.53 -11.10
N TRP A 21 -16.42 6.95 -9.95
CA TRP A 21 -17.34 6.63 -8.86
C TRP A 21 -17.92 7.88 -8.22
N ASP A 22 -17.06 8.85 -7.95
CA ASP A 22 -17.42 10.19 -7.43
C ASP A 22 -16.79 11.26 -8.33
N PRO A 23 -17.47 11.66 -9.42
CA PRO A 23 -16.92 12.64 -10.36
C PRO A 23 -16.54 13.97 -9.69
N ALA A 24 -17.32 14.43 -8.71
CA ALA A 24 -17.08 15.71 -8.05
C ALA A 24 -15.75 15.72 -7.28
N ALA A 25 -15.43 14.63 -6.58
CA ALA A 25 -14.17 14.51 -5.86
C ALA A 25 -12.99 14.13 -6.77
N GLN A 26 -13.22 13.22 -7.73
CA GLN A 26 -12.15 12.66 -8.58
C GLN A 26 -11.69 13.60 -9.70
N THR A 27 -12.52 14.59 -10.07
CA THR A 27 -12.16 15.61 -11.08
C THR A 27 -12.09 17.03 -10.51
N MET A 28 -11.99 17.15 -9.19
CA MET A 28 -11.84 18.42 -8.48
C MET A 28 -10.54 19.12 -8.87
N ASP A 29 -10.58 20.42 -9.14
CA ASP A 29 -9.35 21.19 -9.38
C ASP A 29 -8.50 21.33 -8.11
N ASP A 30 -7.20 21.59 -8.29
CA ASP A 30 -6.24 21.60 -7.18
C ASP A 30 -6.52 22.73 -6.17
N GLY A 31 -7.05 23.87 -6.60
CA GLY A 31 -7.43 24.96 -5.71
C GLY A 31 -8.58 24.53 -4.78
N GLN A 32 -9.64 24.01 -5.37
CA GLN A 32 -10.80 23.49 -4.62
C GLN A 32 -10.38 22.37 -3.65
N ARG A 33 -9.48 21.49 -4.08
CA ARG A 33 -8.97 20.38 -3.25
C ARG A 33 -8.20 20.91 -2.04
N ARG A 34 -7.29 21.86 -2.25
CA ARG A 34 -6.52 22.46 -1.16
C ARG A 34 -7.41 23.22 -0.18
N ASP A 35 -8.41 23.94 -0.67
CA ASP A 35 -9.38 24.63 0.17
C ASP A 35 -10.21 23.66 1.01
N LEU A 36 -10.65 22.54 0.43
CA LEU A 36 -11.35 21.47 1.13
C LEU A 36 -10.46 20.81 2.21
N GLN A 37 -9.22 20.48 1.86
CA GLN A 37 -8.26 19.92 2.81
C GLN A 37 -8.00 20.88 3.99
N LEU A 38 -7.81 22.17 3.70
CA LEU A 38 -7.60 23.17 4.75
C LEU A 38 -8.83 23.30 5.67
N ALA A 39 -10.03 23.33 5.10
CA ALA A 39 -11.26 23.39 5.89
C ALA A 39 -11.38 22.17 6.81
N ARG A 40 -11.19 20.96 6.28
CA ARG A 40 -11.25 19.71 7.04
C ARG A 40 -10.12 19.57 8.06
N LEU A 41 -8.90 20.06 7.74
CA LEU A 41 -7.80 20.11 8.72
C LEU A 41 -8.14 21.00 9.91
N ARG A 42 -8.76 22.17 9.67
CA ARG A 42 -9.24 23.04 10.72
C ARG A 42 -10.32 22.38 11.58
N GLU A 43 -11.24 21.64 10.99
CA GLU A 43 -12.26 20.87 11.73
C GLU A 43 -11.60 19.79 12.60
N LEU A 44 -10.60 19.05 12.07
CA LEU A 44 -9.85 18.06 12.83
C LEU A 44 -9.11 18.71 14.01
N VAL A 45 -8.41 19.82 13.79
CA VAL A 45 -7.72 20.57 14.84
C VAL A 45 -8.73 21.04 15.89
N GLY A 46 -9.90 21.54 15.48
CA GLY A 46 -10.99 21.91 16.41
C GLY A 46 -11.44 20.71 17.26
N LYS A 47 -11.67 19.55 16.66
CA LYS A 47 -12.00 18.30 17.38
C LYS A 47 -10.93 17.93 18.44
N VAL A 48 -9.64 18.11 18.10
CA VAL A 48 -8.54 17.85 19.05
C VAL A 48 -8.51 18.87 20.18
N LEU A 49 -8.71 20.16 19.87
CA LEU A 49 -8.68 21.25 20.87
C LEU A 49 -9.84 21.17 21.87
N ASP A 50 -11.02 20.77 21.40
CA ASP A 50 -12.26 20.71 22.20
C ASP A 50 -12.50 19.34 22.85
N GLY A 51 -11.79 18.29 22.40
CA GLY A 51 -12.03 16.91 22.80
C GLY A 51 -11.01 16.33 23.79
N ASP A 52 -11.12 15.02 24.01
CA ASP A 52 -10.32 14.25 24.96
C ASP A 52 -9.13 13.49 24.30
N ALA A 53 -8.81 13.77 23.04
CA ALA A 53 -7.71 13.12 22.32
C ALA A 53 -6.33 13.63 22.81
N GLY A 54 -5.98 13.27 24.06
CA GLY A 54 -4.84 13.81 24.78
C GLY A 54 -3.49 13.65 24.11
N LEU A 55 -3.27 12.53 23.36
CA LEU A 55 -2.05 12.36 22.56
C LEU A 55 -1.92 13.47 21.52
N PHE A 56 -2.95 13.68 20.72
CA PHE A 56 -2.90 14.68 19.64
C PHE A 56 -2.95 16.10 20.19
N ARG A 57 -3.62 16.33 21.34
CA ARG A 57 -3.60 17.61 22.02
C ARG A 57 -2.18 18.00 22.41
N ARG A 58 -1.40 17.09 23.00
CA ARG A 58 0.02 17.35 23.34
C ARG A 58 0.85 17.73 22.12
N LYS A 59 0.60 17.10 20.95
CA LYS A 59 1.30 17.45 19.70
C LYS A 59 0.92 18.82 19.18
N LEU A 60 -0.34 19.25 19.31
CA LEU A 60 -0.75 20.61 18.97
C LEU A 60 -0.11 21.64 19.93
N ASP A 61 -0.08 21.35 21.22
CA ASP A 61 0.54 22.23 22.23
C ASP A 61 2.06 22.38 21.96
N GLU A 62 2.76 21.29 21.59
CA GLU A 62 4.17 21.30 21.18
C GLU A 62 4.41 22.13 19.91
N ALA A 63 3.47 22.10 18.98
CA ALA A 63 3.49 22.92 17.76
C ALA A 63 3.12 24.38 18.00
N GLY A 64 2.67 24.76 19.22
CA GLY A 64 2.14 26.08 19.53
C GLY A 64 0.80 26.38 18.86
N ILE A 65 0.01 25.33 18.55
CA ILE A 65 -1.33 25.45 17.95
C ILE A 65 -2.36 25.39 19.07
N THR A 66 -2.91 26.55 19.39
CA THR A 66 -3.85 26.74 20.50
C THR A 66 -5.26 27.09 20.05
N SER A 67 -5.41 27.44 18.78
CA SER A 67 -6.69 27.73 18.15
C SER A 67 -6.70 27.26 16.69
N VAL A 68 -7.89 27.07 16.15
CA VAL A 68 -8.08 26.73 14.73
C VAL A 68 -7.49 27.80 13.79
N ALA A 69 -7.44 29.05 14.25
CA ALA A 69 -6.88 30.17 13.48
C ALA A 69 -5.36 30.05 13.28
N ASP A 70 -4.66 29.26 14.12
CA ASP A 70 -3.22 29.02 13.98
C ASP A 70 -2.88 28.14 12.75
N ILE A 71 -3.89 27.54 12.13
CA ILE A 71 -3.82 26.84 10.84
C ILE A 71 -4.29 27.81 9.75
N ALA A 72 -3.40 28.66 9.26
CA ALA A 72 -3.70 29.62 8.22
C ALA A 72 -3.69 29.00 6.82
N THR A 73 -2.75 28.09 6.58
CA THR A 73 -2.56 27.35 5.32
C THR A 73 -2.43 25.84 5.58
N LEU A 74 -2.52 25.04 4.52
CA LEU A 74 -2.31 23.60 4.63
C LEU A 74 -0.89 23.24 5.09
N ASP A 75 0.09 24.08 4.74
CA ASP A 75 1.49 23.85 5.09
C ASP A 75 1.78 23.98 6.60
N ASP A 76 0.87 24.62 7.36
CA ASP A 76 0.97 24.68 8.82
C ASP A 76 0.89 23.31 9.50
N ILE A 77 0.42 22.28 8.80
CA ILE A 77 0.44 20.89 9.25
C ILE A 77 1.89 20.44 9.56
N ASN A 78 2.88 20.96 8.85
CA ASN A 78 4.29 20.59 9.03
C ASN A 78 4.88 21.05 10.37
N ARG A 79 4.22 21.95 11.08
CA ARG A 79 4.58 22.35 12.44
C ARG A 79 4.24 21.28 13.47
N ILE A 80 3.27 20.43 13.18
CA ILE A 80 2.78 19.40 14.10
C ILE A 80 3.78 18.23 14.10
N PRO A 81 4.27 17.80 15.28
CA PRO A 81 5.18 16.66 15.35
C PRO A 81 4.55 15.38 14.79
N VAL A 82 5.34 14.60 14.08
CA VAL A 82 4.91 13.31 13.53
C VAL A 82 4.45 12.37 14.64
N THR A 83 3.33 11.72 14.45
CA THR A 83 2.82 10.68 15.34
C THR A 83 3.37 9.33 14.91
N ARG A 84 4.15 8.70 15.78
CA ARG A 84 4.73 7.38 15.52
C ARG A 84 3.90 6.27 16.15
N LYS A 85 4.06 5.08 15.66
CA LYS A 85 3.41 3.89 16.22
C LYS A 85 3.72 3.68 17.69
N GLN A 86 4.93 4.08 18.12
CA GLN A 86 5.31 4.04 19.54
C GLN A 86 4.49 5.00 20.38
N ASP A 87 4.13 6.18 19.87
CA ASP A 87 3.28 7.14 20.60
C ASP A 87 1.90 6.55 20.93
N LEU A 88 1.32 5.76 19.96
CA LEU A 88 0.06 5.06 20.20
C LEU A 88 0.21 4.00 21.30
N ARG A 89 1.26 3.19 21.24
CA ARG A 89 1.57 2.17 22.26
C ARG A 89 1.78 2.78 23.64
N ASP A 90 2.51 3.86 23.72
CA ASP A 90 2.76 4.58 24.98
C ASP A 90 1.47 5.17 25.54
N SER A 91 0.58 5.68 24.67
CA SER A 91 -0.75 6.13 25.05
C SER A 91 -1.61 4.97 25.57
N GLU A 92 -1.62 3.81 24.89
CA GLU A 92 -2.33 2.62 25.34
C GLU A 92 -1.82 2.10 26.69
N ALA A 93 -0.50 2.12 26.88
CA ALA A 93 0.11 1.73 28.17
C ALA A 93 -0.22 2.70 29.30
N ALA A 94 -0.25 4.01 29.01
CA ALA A 94 -0.54 5.04 29.99
C ALA A 94 -2.04 5.12 30.36
N LYS A 95 -2.92 4.83 29.41
CA LYS A 95 -4.39 4.86 29.56
C LYS A 95 -5.04 3.61 28.98
N PRO A 96 -4.90 2.45 29.65
CA PRO A 96 -5.46 1.20 29.17
C PRO A 96 -7.01 1.26 29.10
N PRO A 97 -7.63 0.46 28.21
CA PRO A 97 -6.97 -0.46 27.25
C PRO A 97 -6.63 0.17 25.89
N LEU A 98 -7.12 1.36 25.58
CA LEU A 98 -7.15 1.90 24.21
C LEU A 98 -6.51 3.29 24.08
N GLY A 99 -5.75 3.74 25.05
CA GLY A 99 -5.07 5.03 25.01
C GLY A 99 -5.98 6.26 25.06
N ASP A 100 -5.39 7.43 24.75
CA ASP A 100 -6.08 8.73 24.68
C ASP A 100 -5.93 9.42 23.31
N TYR A 101 -5.89 8.63 22.23
CA TYR A 101 -5.82 9.15 20.86
C TYR A 101 -7.14 9.05 20.09
N ARG A 102 -8.25 8.82 20.80
CA ARG A 102 -9.60 8.79 20.23
C ARG A 102 -10.27 10.15 20.30
N PHE A 103 -11.05 10.47 19.27
CA PHE A 103 -11.88 11.67 19.25
C PHE A 103 -13.32 11.43 19.70
N THR A 104 -13.77 10.15 19.66
CA THR A 104 -15.16 9.78 19.99
C THR A 104 -15.22 8.81 21.16
N PRO A 105 -16.34 8.80 21.92
CA PRO A 105 -16.58 7.81 22.96
C PRO A 105 -16.60 6.38 22.38
N LEU A 106 -16.15 5.39 23.15
CA LEU A 106 -16.19 3.98 22.75
C LEU A 106 -17.61 3.47 22.47
N SER A 107 -18.62 4.05 23.11
CA SER A 107 -20.03 3.73 22.86
C SER A 107 -20.48 3.98 21.43
N ASP A 108 -19.80 4.84 20.71
CA ASP A 108 -20.11 5.22 19.34
C ASP A 108 -19.33 4.39 18.30
N CYS A 109 -18.33 3.64 18.79
CA CYS A 109 -17.54 2.74 17.95
C CYS A 109 -18.27 1.39 17.79
N ILE A 110 -18.24 0.87 16.58
CA ILE A 110 -18.92 -0.39 16.22
C ILE A 110 -17.95 -1.50 15.83
N ARG A 111 -16.67 -1.16 15.66
CA ARG A 111 -15.61 -2.13 15.31
C ARG A 111 -14.31 -1.78 16.00
N ILE A 112 -13.65 -2.80 16.50
CA ILE A 112 -12.25 -2.75 16.94
C ILE A 112 -11.45 -3.63 15.99
N GLY A 113 -10.29 -3.13 15.60
CA GLY A 113 -9.28 -3.89 14.89
C GLY A 113 -7.91 -3.63 15.48
N GLN A 114 -6.94 -4.39 15.01
CA GLN A 114 -5.55 -4.23 15.41
C GLN A 114 -4.61 -4.37 14.21
N SER A 115 -3.44 -3.77 14.30
CA SER A 115 -2.35 -4.02 13.35
C SER A 115 -1.83 -5.45 13.50
N THR A 116 -1.09 -5.96 12.49
CA THR A 116 -0.55 -7.34 12.52
C THR A 116 0.47 -7.61 13.62
N GLY A 117 1.04 -6.57 14.22
CA GLY A 117 1.99 -6.70 15.33
C GLY A 117 3.33 -7.35 14.98
N THR A 118 3.70 -7.45 13.71
CA THR A 118 4.95 -8.09 13.25
C THR A 118 6.22 -7.48 13.85
N THR A 119 6.15 -6.24 14.32
CA THR A 119 7.27 -5.48 14.91
C THR A 119 7.11 -5.22 16.41
N GLY A 120 6.18 -5.89 17.09
CA GLY A 120 5.91 -5.71 18.53
C GLY A 120 4.42 -5.79 18.87
N THR A 121 4.00 -5.14 19.96
CA THR A 121 2.59 -5.10 20.36
C THR A 121 1.74 -4.44 19.27
N PRO A 122 0.65 -5.09 18.82
CA PRO A 122 -0.28 -4.48 17.88
C PRO A 122 -0.88 -3.18 18.43
N THR A 123 -1.08 -2.20 17.58
CA THR A 123 -1.86 -0.99 17.89
C THR A 123 -3.33 -1.22 17.58
N MET A 124 -4.20 -0.56 18.33
CA MET A 124 -5.65 -0.71 18.19
C MET A 124 -6.26 0.40 17.36
N THR A 125 -7.28 0.06 16.59
CA THR A 125 -8.09 1.01 15.83
C THR A 125 -9.56 0.80 16.16
N MET A 126 -10.25 1.90 16.49
CA MET A 126 -11.66 1.90 16.79
C MET A 126 -12.39 2.68 15.70
N LEU A 127 -13.39 2.06 15.08
CA LEU A 127 -14.13 2.63 13.97
C LEU A 127 -15.58 2.88 14.36
N THR A 128 -16.06 4.07 14.07
CA THR A 128 -17.49 4.41 14.09
C THR A 128 -18.18 3.89 12.82
N ARG A 129 -19.49 4.11 12.70
CA ARG A 129 -20.21 3.84 11.45
C ARG A 129 -19.74 4.75 10.32
N HIS A 130 -19.41 6.00 10.64
CA HIS A 130 -18.91 6.96 9.66
C HIS A 130 -17.53 6.56 9.15
N ASP A 131 -16.61 6.22 10.06
CA ASP A 131 -15.27 5.73 9.68
C ASP A 131 -15.36 4.51 8.75
N LEU A 132 -16.25 3.58 9.08
CA LEU A 132 -16.44 2.36 8.29
C LEU A 132 -17.03 2.67 6.91
N TRP A 133 -17.96 3.62 6.84
CA TRP A 133 -18.53 4.07 5.57
C TRP A 133 -17.47 4.73 4.68
N LEU A 134 -16.60 5.58 5.24
CA LEU A 134 -15.50 6.18 4.50
C LEU A 134 -14.55 5.13 3.91
N GLU A 135 -14.23 4.09 4.68
CA GLU A 135 -13.40 2.98 4.19
C GLU A 135 -14.08 2.25 3.01
N TYR A 136 -15.40 2.05 3.09
CA TYR A 136 -16.15 1.39 2.02
C TYR A 136 -16.27 2.26 0.77
N GLU A 137 -16.50 3.56 0.92
CA GLU A 137 -16.53 4.52 -0.19
C GLU A 137 -15.15 4.63 -0.87
N SER A 138 -14.09 4.67 -0.06
CA SER A 138 -12.73 4.66 -0.56
C SER A 138 -12.43 3.41 -1.39
N ALA A 139 -12.78 2.25 -0.85
CA ALA A 139 -12.63 0.99 -1.56
C ALA A 139 -13.48 0.96 -2.85
N ALA A 140 -14.71 1.44 -2.80
CA ALA A 140 -15.60 1.51 -3.96
C ALA A 140 -15.04 2.36 -5.10
N ARG A 141 -14.40 3.50 -4.80
CA ARG A 141 -13.64 4.27 -5.82
C ARG A 141 -12.56 3.42 -6.48
N ASN A 142 -11.82 2.64 -5.69
CA ASN A 142 -10.74 1.81 -6.19
C ASN A 142 -11.25 0.65 -7.06
N TRP A 143 -12.34 -0.01 -6.64
CA TRP A 143 -12.98 -1.04 -7.46
C TRP A 143 -13.45 -0.48 -8.81
N TRP A 144 -14.09 0.68 -8.78
CA TRP A 144 -14.59 1.34 -9.99
C TRP A 144 -13.47 1.73 -10.95
N ARG A 145 -12.37 2.33 -10.44
CA ARG A 145 -11.17 2.66 -11.22
C ARG A 145 -10.61 1.46 -11.96
N ASN A 146 -10.65 0.30 -11.32
CA ASN A 146 -10.14 -0.95 -11.89
C ASN A 146 -11.14 -1.64 -12.84
N GLY A 147 -12.24 -1.01 -13.16
CA GLY A 147 -13.23 -1.53 -14.09
C GLY A 147 -14.20 -2.54 -13.48
N TRP A 148 -14.18 -2.74 -12.15
CA TRP A 148 -15.17 -3.60 -11.49
C TRP A 148 -16.52 -2.90 -11.44
N ARG A 149 -17.58 -3.71 -11.42
CA ARG A 149 -18.96 -3.17 -11.46
C ARG A 149 -19.86 -3.94 -10.50
N PRO A 150 -20.89 -3.28 -9.93
CA PRO A 150 -21.94 -3.95 -9.17
C PRO A 150 -22.56 -5.11 -9.96
N GLY A 151 -22.91 -6.18 -9.26
CA GLY A 151 -23.48 -7.40 -9.86
C GLY A 151 -22.46 -8.45 -10.30
N GLN A 152 -21.17 -8.12 -10.41
CA GLN A 152 -20.13 -9.10 -10.68
C GLN A 152 -19.90 -10.01 -9.46
N VAL A 153 -19.46 -11.23 -9.72
CA VAL A 153 -19.04 -12.19 -8.68
C VAL A 153 -17.54 -12.01 -8.40
N VAL A 154 -17.21 -11.69 -7.15
CA VAL A 154 -15.81 -11.58 -6.71
C VAL A 154 -15.48 -12.71 -5.74
N THR A 155 -14.34 -13.35 -5.90
CA THR A 155 -13.83 -14.33 -4.94
C THR A 155 -12.59 -13.84 -4.21
N HIS A 156 -12.51 -14.10 -2.91
CA HIS A 156 -11.32 -13.84 -2.10
C HIS A 156 -11.19 -14.84 -0.95
N CYS A 157 -9.98 -14.91 -0.36
CA CYS A 157 -9.69 -15.78 0.79
C CYS A 157 -8.98 -15.00 1.93
N HIS A 158 -9.17 -13.70 2.01
CA HIS A 158 -8.56 -12.90 3.07
C HIS A 158 -9.11 -13.29 4.44
N PRO A 159 -8.25 -13.61 5.43
CA PRO A 159 -8.70 -13.96 6.76
C PRO A 159 -9.33 -12.75 7.47
N ALA A 160 -10.43 -12.96 8.16
CA ALA A 160 -11.11 -11.97 8.99
C ALA A 160 -10.81 -12.23 10.47
N TYR A 161 -9.63 -11.85 10.90
CA TYR A 161 -9.24 -11.85 12.31
C TYR A 161 -9.36 -10.44 12.90
N LEU A 162 -8.83 -10.20 14.10
CA LEU A 162 -8.69 -8.86 14.68
C LEU A 162 -7.90 -7.89 13.79
N TYR A 163 -7.03 -8.40 12.94
CA TYR A 163 -6.49 -7.64 11.80
C TYR A 163 -7.59 -7.24 10.83
N GLY A 164 -8.58 -6.69 11.03
CA GLY A 164 -9.74 -6.24 10.30
C GLY A 164 -9.72 -6.19 8.76
N GLY A 165 -8.58 -6.41 8.12
CA GLY A 165 -8.40 -6.29 6.67
C GLY A 165 -9.39 -7.14 5.85
N GLY A 166 -9.55 -8.42 6.19
CA GLY A 166 -10.50 -9.29 5.51
C GLY A 166 -11.95 -8.87 5.70
N ALA A 167 -12.31 -8.41 6.89
CA ALA A 167 -13.65 -7.92 7.17
C ALA A 167 -13.96 -6.59 6.47
N MET A 168 -12.94 -5.70 6.37
CA MET A 168 -13.05 -4.44 5.62
C MET A 168 -13.21 -4.70 4.14
N LEU A 169 -12.40 -5.59 3.59
CA LEU A 169 -12.48 -6.00 2.20
C LEU A 169 -13.86 -6.57 1.86
N SER A 170 -14.30 -7.58 2.62
CA SER A 170 -15.59 -8.24 2.40
C SER A 170 -16.74 -7.24 2.47
N GLY A 171 -16.79 -6.42 3.53
CA GLY A 171 -17.82 -5.41 3.68
C GLY A 171 -17.83 -4.35 2.58
N SER A 172 -16.65 -3.95 2.08
CA SER A 172 -16.55 -2.98 0.99
C SER A 172 -17.03 -3.53 -0.35
N LEU A 173 -16.79 -4.83 -0.62
CA LEU A 173 -17.29 -5.49 -1.83
C LEU A 173 -18.81 -5.61 -1.82
N GLU A 174 -19.38 -5.98 -0.68
CA GLU A 174 -20.83 -6.04 -0.49
C GLU A 174 -21.48 -4.65 -0.59
N TYR A 175 -20.86 -3.65 0.03
CA TYR A 175 -21.27 -2.24 -0.09
C TYR A 175 -21.24 -1.77 -1.55
N PHE A 176 -20.21 -2.11 -2.30
CA PHE A 176 -20.09 -1.78 -3.72
C PHE A 176 -21.12 -2.48 -4.60
N GLY A 177 -21.77 -3.53 -4.08
CA GLY A 177 -22.82 -4.29 -4.77
C GLY A 177 -22.31 -5.49 -5.56
N MET A 178 -21.13 -6.00 -5.25
CA MET A 178 -20.64 -7.26 -5.81
C MET A 178 -21.20 -8.46 -5.05
N MET A 179 -21.38 -9.57 -5.77
CA MET A 179 -21.68 -10.87 -5.15
C MET A 179 -20.36 -11.43 -4.56
N ASN A 180 -20.21 -11.26 -3.25
CA ASN A 180 -19.00 -11.62 -2.54
C ASN A 180 -18.95 -13.12 -2.23
N MET A 181 -18.00 -13.83 -2.84
CA MET A 181 -17.76 -15.25 -2.61
C MET A 181 -16.48 -15.43 -1.78
N TRP A 182 -16.66 -15.56 -0.47
CA TRP A 182 -15.57 -15.71 0.47
C TRP A 182 -15.22 -17.19 0.66
N VAL A 183 -14.14 -17.65 0.04
CA VAL A 183 -13.59 -18.98 0.23
C VAL A 183 -12.61 -18.99 1.41
N ALA A 184 -12.49 -20.13 2.08
CA ALA A 184 -11.53 -20.24 3.17
C ALA A 184 -10.09 -20.12 2.68
N PRO A 185 -9.17 -19.54 3.47
CA PRO A 185 -7.74 -19.64 3.21
C PRO A 185 -7.33 -21.12 3.07
N PRO A 186 -6.50 -21.47 2.07
CA PRO A 186 -6.18 -22.87 1.74
C PRO A 186 -5.12 -23.43 2.70
N ASP A 187 -5.47 -23.61 3.97
CA ASP A 187 -4.56 -24.12 4.99
C ASP A 187 -4.23 -25.61 4.78
N THR A 188 -5.15 -26.36 4.16
CA THR A 188 -4.94 -27.75 3.74
C THR A 188 -5.35 -27.97 2.29
N ASP A 189 -4.94 -29.10 1.71
CA ASP A 189 -5.30 -29.46 0.34
C ASP A 189 -6.81 -29.66 0.19
N GLU A 190 -7.48 -30.21 1.20
CA GLU A 190 -8.94 -30.41 1.20
C GLU A 190 -9.70 -29.08 1.18
N ILE A 191 -9.23 -28.09 1.95
CA ILE A 191 -9.83 -26.75 1.95
C ILE A 191 -9.62 -26.07 0.60
N ALA A 192 -8.40 -26.20 0.04
CA ALA A 192 -8.10 -25.67 -1.29
C ALA A 192 -8.98 -26.32 -2.36
N GLU A 193 -9.13 -27.64 -2.36
CA GLU A 193 -10.01 -28.37 -3.28
C GLU A 193 -11.47 -27.89 -3.16
N GLN A 194 -11.99 -27.72 -1.96
CA GLN A 194 -13.35 -27.19 -1.75
C GLN A 194 -13.53 -25.81 -2.42
N GLY A 195 -12.56 -24.92 -2.27
CA GLY A 195 -12.56 -23.62 -2.95
C GLY A 195 -12.58 -23.78 -4.48
N ILE A 196 -11.67 -24.59 -5.02
CA ILE A 196 -11.56 -24.86 -6.46
C ILE A 196 -12.88 -25.43 -7.02
N ARG A 197 -13.46 -26.43 -6.34
CA ARG A 197 -14.75 -27.01 -6.76
C ARG A 197 -15.89 -26.00 -6.73
N THR A 198 -15.83 -25.02 -5.82
CA THR A 198 -16.80 -23.93 -5.79
C THR A 198 -16.60 -22.99 -6.98
N TRP A 199 -15.36 -22.64 -7.31
CA TRP A 199 -15.04 -21.82 -8.50
C TRP A 199 -15.46 -22.50 -9.80
N GLN A 200 -15.25 -23.80 -9.95
CA GLN A 200 -15.74 -24.58 -11.11
C GLN A 200 -17.25 -24.47 -11.34
N ARG A 201 -18.03 -24.25 -10.28
CA ARG A 201 -19.49 -24.14 -10.35
C ARG A 201 -19.96 -22.74 -10.61
N ILE A 202 -19.24 -21.73 -10.13
CA ILE A 202 -19.71 -20.33 -10.06
C ILE A 202 -19.05 -19.49 -11.14
N HIS A 203 -17.79 -19.76 -11.49
CA HIS A 203 -16.99 -18.95 -12.45
C HIS A 203 -16.98 -17.47 -12.08
N PRO A 204 -16.25 -17.05 -11.01
CA PRO A 204 -16.24 -15.67 -10.56
C PRO A 204 -15.62 -14.75 -11.60
N ASP A 205 -16.18 -13.53 -11.74
CA ASP A 205 -15.69 -12.50 -12.65
C ASP A 205 -14.37 -11.86 -12.20
N VAL A 206 -14.15 -11.85 -10.88
CA VAL A 206 -13.01 -11.16 -10.24
C VAL A 206 -12.43 -12.02 -9.13
N GLN A 207 -11.11 -11.96 -9.00
CA GLN A 207 -10.40 -12.68 -7.94
C GLN A 207 -9.46 -11.78 -7.13
N MET A 208 -9.34 -12.08 -5.83
CA MET A 208 -8.40 -11.46 -4.90
C MET A 208 -7.78 -12.52 -3.97
N VAL A 209 -7.10 -13.51 -4.55
CA VAL A 209 -6.55 -14.66 -3.81
C VAL A 209 -5.02 -14.70 -3.76
N ALA A 210 -4.36 -13.58 -4.05
CA ALA A 210 -2.92 -13.48 -4.26
C ALA A 210 -2.05 -14.12 -3.16
N LEU A 211 -2.42 -13.97 -1.89
CA LEU A 211 -1.63 -14.48 -0.75
C LEU A 211 -1.65 -16.01 -0.60
N SER A 212 -2.59 -16.69 -1.23
CA SER A 212 -2.80 -18.14 -1.12
C SER A 212 -2.71 -18.85 -2.47
N GLN A 213 -2.27 -18.14 -3.49
CA GLN A 213 -2.28 -18.55 -4.88
C GLN A 213 -1.56 -19.88 -5.13
N ASN A 214 -0.37 -20.04 -4.53
CA ASN A 214 0.47 -21.23 -4.81
C ASN A 214 -0.21 -22.52 -4.43
N ARG A 215 -0.85 -22.61 -3.25
CA ARG A 215 -1.52 -23.84 -2.83
C ARG A 215 -2.73 -24.17 -3.70
N PHE A 216 -3.51 -23.19 -4.10
CA PHE A 216 -4.61 -23.41 -5.03
C PHE A 216 -4.11 -23.95 -6.39
N GLN A 217 -3.01 -23.44 -6.90
CA GLN A 217 -2.40 -23.92 -8.13
C GLN A 217 -1.86 -25.36 -8.00
N GLU A 218 -1.16 -25.65 -6.89
CA GLU A 218 -0.65 -27.00 -6.62
C GLU A 218 -1.78 -28.02 -6.52
N VAL A 219 -2.86 -27.70 -5.83
CA VAL A 219 -4.01 -28.59 -5.69
C VAL A 219 -4.77 -28.72 -7.01
N ALA A 220 -4.98 -27.64 -7.75
CA ALA A 220 -5.59 -27.71 -9.09
C ALA A 220 -4.81 -28.62 -10.02
N ALA A 221 -3.49 -28.52 -10.03
CA ALA A 221 -2.62 -29.40 -10.81
C ALA A 221 -2.76 -30.89 -10.42
N LYS A 222 -2.85 -31.19 -9.11
CA LYS A 222 -3.11 -32.56 -8.61
C LYS A 222 -4.47 -33.10 -9.06
N LEU A 223 -5.45 -32.21 -9.23
CA LEU A 223 -6.79 -32.55 -9.71
C LEU A 223 -6.89 -32.61 -11.24
N GLY A 224 -5.83 -32.26 -11.96
CA GLY A 224 -5.81 -32.17 -13.42
C GLY A 224 -6.64 -30.99 -13.97
N LEU A 225 -6.76 -29.91 -13.19
CA LEU A 225 -7.55 -28.72 -13.50
C LEU A 225 -6.65 -27.52 -13.78
N ASP A 226 -7.09 -26.69 -14.72
CA ASP A 226 -6.59 -25.34 -14.94
C ASP A 226 -7.53 -24.33 -14.29
N LEU A 227 -7.00 -23.46 -13.43
CA LEU A 227 -7.82 -22.48 -12.68
C LEU A 227 -8.46 -21.41 -13.59
N HIS A 228 -7.85 -21.11 -14.73
CA HIS A 228 -8.43 -20.18 -15.68
C HIS A 228 -9.49 -20.85 -16.55
N GLU A 229 -9.14 -21.95 -17.21
CA GLU A 229 -10.02 -22.64 -18.16
C GLU A 229 -11.19 -23.33 -17.49
N ASP A 230 -10.94 -24.04 -16.35
CA ASP A 230 -11.93 -24.88 -15.68
C ASP A 230 -12.71 -24.14 -14.59
N CYS A 231 -12.18 -23.04 -14.04
CA CYS A 231 -12.80 -22.29 -12.95
C CYS A 231 -13.18 -20.86 -13.34
N GLY A 232 -12.85 -20.40 -14.55
CA GLY A 232 -13.14 -19.05 -15.01
C GLY A 232 -12.38 -17.95 -14.28
N LEU A 233 -11.30 -18.29 -13.53
CA LEU A 233 -10.56 -17.27 -12.78
C LEU A 233 -9.75 -16.39 -13.72
N PRO A 234 -10.02 -15.08 -13.78
CA PRO A 234 -9.27 -14.21 -14.69
C PRO A 234 -7.83 -14.07 -14.21
N ASN A 235 -6.88 -14.30 -15.15
CA ASN A 235 -5.44 -14.02 -14.95
C ASN A 235 -4.86 -14.49 -13.59
N PHE A 236 -5.03 -15.78 -13.28
CA PHE A 236 -4.39 -16.40 -12.13
C PHE A 236 -2.88 -16.46 -12.36
N SER A 237 -2.22 -15.31 -12.42
CA SER A 237 -0.80 -15.22 -12.68
C SER A 237 0.01 -15.41 -11.41
N MET A 238 1.11 -16.14 -11.55
CA MET A 238 2.10 -16.33 -10.50
C MET A 238 2.75 -14.99 -10.13
N GLY A 239 2.49 -14.57 -8.93
CA GLY A 239 3.42 -13.71 -8.24
C GLY A 239 3.22 -12.22 -8.36
N GLY A 240 3.10 -11.64 -7.22
CA GLY A 240 3.43 -10.27 -6.95
C GLY A 240 2.22 -9.32 -6.90
N PHE A 241 2.41 -8.33 -6.10
CA PHE A 241 1.61 -7.11 -6.08
C PHE A 241 1.86 -6.35 -7.41
N GLY A 242 1.37 -6.91 -8.50
CA GLY A 242 1.43 -6.30 -9.83
C GLY A 242 0.10 -5.64 -10.18
N ARG A 243 0.10 -4.81 -11.21
CA ARG A 243 -1.11 -4.22 -11.79
C ARG A 243 -2.20 -5.28 -11.91
N GLY A 244 -3.34 -5.08 -11.28
CA GLY A 244 -4.53 -5.92 -11.40
C GLY A 244 -4.79 -6.93 -10.28
N LEU A 245 -3.88 -7.13 -9.30
CA LEU A 245 -4.06 -8.12 -8.24
C LEU A 245 -4.62 -7.56 -6.94
N LEU A 246 -4.30 -6.31 -6.58
CA LEU A 246 -4.91 -5.61 -5.46
C LEU A 246 -5.21 -4.18 -5.88
N PRO A 247 -6.44 -3.89 -6.30
CA PRO A 247 -6.86 -2.55 -6.65
C PRO A 247 -7.07 -1.65 -5.42
N LEU A 248 -6.53 -2.04 -4.28
CA LEU A 248 -6.52 -1.26 -3.05
C LEU A 248 -5.10 -0.89 -2.68
N MET A 249 -4.94 0.33 -2.26
CA MET A 249 -3.78 0.77 -1.53
C MET A 249 -4.07 0.64 -0.05
N THR A 250 -3.45 -0.33 0.58
CA THR A 250 -3.54 -0.51 2.01
C THR A 250 -2.28 0.04 2.66
N ALA A 251 -2.43 1.05 3.48
CA ALA A 251 -1.35 1.61 4.27
C ALA A 251 -1.64 1.42 5.74
N GLY A 252 -1.25 0.27 6.27
CA GLY A 252 -1.54 -0.11 7.64
C GLY A 252 -3.04 -0.36 7.90
N PHE A 253 -3.37 -0.97 9.02
CA PHE A 253 -4.76 -1.17 9.42
C PHE A 253 -5.44 0.13 9.84
N GLU A 254 -4.66 1.05 10.34
CA GLU A 254 -5.11 2.33 10.89
C GLU A 254 -5.81 3.22 9.86
N CYS A 255 -5.46 3.06 8.58
CA CYS A 255 -6.10 3.81 7.49
C CYS A 255 -6.36 2.96 6.23
N TYR A 256 -6.38 1.68 6.36
CA TYR A 256 -6.62 0.62 5.35
C TYR A 256 -6.73 1.13 3.89
N ALA A 257 -7.93 1.11 3.26
CA ALA A 257 -8.14 1.57 1.88
C ALA A 257 -8.30 3.10 1.76
N TYR A 258 -8.23 3.82 2.86
CA TYR A 258 -8.64 5.23 2.94
C TYR A 258 -7.79 6.18 2.11
N ILE A 259 -6.54 5.86 1.89
CA ILE A 259 -5.58 6.80 1.28
C ILE A 259 -5.53 6.77 -0.24
N GLY A 260 -6.07 5.75 -0.89
CA GLY A 260 -6.09 5.73 -2.34
C GLY A 260 -6.09 4.34 -2.96
N GLY A 261 -5.88 4.29 -4.26
CA GLY A 261 -5.76 3.04 -5.00
C GLY A 261 -5.36 3.23 -6.46
N PRO A 262 -4.79 2.18 -7.08
CA PRO A 262 -4.43 2.19 -8.49
C PRO A 262 -5.66 2.25 -9.39
N ASP A 263 -5.47 2.70 -10.60
CA ASP A 263 -6.44 2.55 -11.67
C ASP A 263 -5.90 1.68 -12.82
N ARG A 264 -6.74 1.45 -13.82
CA ARG A 264 -6.39 0.65 -15.01
C ARG A 264 -5.50 1.39 -16.03
N ALA A 265 -5.29 2.69 -15.87
CA ALA A 265 -4.62 3.54 -16.85
C ALA A 265 -3.34 4.19 -16.32
N CYS A 266 -3.24 4.43 -15.02
CA CYS A 266 -2.10 5.07 -14.38
C CYS A 266 -1.11 4.05 -13.81
N ASP A 267 0.16 4.45 -13.71
CA ASP A 267 1.20 3.60 -13.11
C ASP A 267 1.22 3.67 -11.59
N GLY A 268 0.76 4.76 -11.01
CA GLY A 268 0.63 4.99 -9.57
C GLY A 268 -0.79 4.79 -9.07
N ALA A 269 -0.99 5.01 -7.78
CA ALA A 269 -2.28 4.95 -7.14
C ALA A 269 -2.80 6.36 -6.88
N HIS A 270 -4.00 6.67 -7.37
CA HIS A 270 -4.65 7.93 -7.08
C HIS A 270 -4.88 8.12 -5.59
N LEU A 271 -4.45 9.24 -5.04
CA LEU A 271 -4.60 9.57 -3.62
C LEU A 271 -5.99 10.15 -3.37
N HIS A 272 -6.56 9.82 -2.21
CA HIS A 272 -7.85 10.39 -1.77
C HIS A 272 -7.60 11.69 -1.01
N ASP A 273 -7.05 12.68 -1.71
CA ASP A 273 -6.70 13.99 -1.17
C ASP A 273 -7.89 14.79 -0.64
N ASP A 274 -9.09 14.42 -1.01
CA ASP A 274 -10.31 14.98 -0.42
C ASP A 274 -10.54 14.48 1.02
N TRP A 275 -10.05 13.31 1.40
CA TRP A 275 -10.24 12.71 2.73
C TRP A 275 -8.98 12.66 3.60
N ALA A 276 -7.82 12.94 3.05
CA ALA A 276 -6.57 12.90 3.80
C ALA A 276 -5.57 13.97 3.33
N VAL A 277 -4.67 14.37 4.22
CA VAL A 277 -3.39 14.96 3.83
C VAL A 277 -2.37 13.84 3.84
N ILE A 278 -1.84 13.51 2.66
CA ILE A 278 -0.89 12.43 2.45
C ILE A 278 0.44 13.06 2.07
N GLN A 279 1.49 12.78 2.84
CA GLN A 279 2.80 13.39 2.72
C GLN A 279 3.87 12.32 2.52
N ALA A 280 4.85 12.60 1.69
CA ALA A 280 6.14 11.93 1.69
C ALA A 280 7.14 12.88 2.35
N ILE A 281 7.64 12.54 3.52
CA ILE A 281 8.50 13.42 4.32
C ILE A 281 9.92 12.89 4.44
N ASP A 282 10.86 13.79 4.60
CA ASP A 282 12.20 13.49 5.06
C ASP A 282 12.12 13.18 6.59
N PRO A 283 12.52 11.98 7.02
CA PRO A 283 12.40 11.58 8.43
C PRO A 283 13.30 12.37 9.39
N ASP A 284 14.36 13.01 8.88
CA ASP A 284 15.32 13.77 9.68
C ASP A 284 14.82 15.20 9.92
N THR A 285 14.23 15.82 8.89
CA THR A 285 13.73 17.20 8.98
C THR A 285 12.24 17.28 9.30
N GLY A 286 11.48 16.23 8.99
CA GLY A 286 10.02 16.18 9.11
C GLY A 286 9.27 17.00 8.06
N GLY A 287 9.97 17.60 7.11
CA GLY A 287 9.41 18.35 5.99
C GLY A 287 9.09 17.48 4.80
N ASP A 288 8.22 17.97 3.90
CA ASP A 288 7.89 17.28 2.65
C ASP A 288 9.14 17.16 1.76
N VAL A 289 9.33 15.99 1.15
CA VAL A 289 10.32 15.83 0.09
C VAL A 289 9.77 16.43 -1.23
N PRO A 290 10.66 16.84 -2.17
CA PRO A 290 10.23 17.26 -3.49
C PRO A 290 9.41 16.17 -4.21
N GLU A 291 8.50 16.62 -5.08
CA GLU A 291 7.72 15.75 -5.96
C GLU A 291 8.64 14.80 -6.75
N GLY A 292 8.25 13.53 -6.86
CA GLY A 292 9.04 12.50 -7.53
C GLY A 292 10.21 11.94 -6.71
N GLN A 293 10.35 12.33 -5.45
CA GLN A 293 11.34 11.76 -4.54
C GLN A 293 10.70 10.84 -3.49
N TRP A 294 11.44 9.82 -3.10
CA TRP A 294 11.03 8.92 -2.03
C TRP A 294 11.17 9.59 -0.67
N GLY A 295 10.09 9.53 0.10
CA GLY A 295 10.03 9.96 1.49
C GLY A 295 9.30 8.95 2.37
N ASN A 296 9.27 9.21 3.66
CA ASN A 296 8.49 8.42 4.61
C ASN A 296 7.02 8.84 4.54
N LEU A 297 6.12 7.86 4.43
CA LEU A 297 4.68 8.08 4.27
C LEU A 297 4.05 8.52 5.59
N VAL A 298 3.51 9.72 5.60
CA VAL A 298 2.77 10.28 6.73
C VAL A 298 1.36 10.66 6.30
N VAL A 299 0.37 10.28 7.10
CA VAL A 299 -1.04 10.50 6.80
C VAL A 299 -1.74 11.26 7.92
N THR A 300 -2.52 12.27 7.55
CA THR A 300 -3.53 12.91 8.40
C THR A 300 -4.89 12.63 7.80
N THR A 301 -5.75 11.92 8.51
CA THR A 301 -7.12 11.65 8.06
C THR A 301 -8.00 12.85 8.37
N LEU A 302 -8.79 13.34 7.41
CA LEU A 302 -9.48 14.62 7.55
C LEU A 302 -10.94 14.51 7.97
N ASP A 303 -11.65 13.48 7.54
CA ASP A 303 -13.12 13.36 7.74
C ASP A 303 -13.51 12.24 8.69
N ARG A 304 -12.55 11.60 9.34
CA ARG A 304 -12.82 10.50 10.27
C ARG A 304 -13.30 11.00 11.63
N ASP A 305 -14.20 10.23 12.25
CA ASP A 305 -14.58 10.42 13.64
C ASP A 305 -13.45 10.05 14.59
N ASN A 306 -12.74 8.93 14.33
CA ASN A 306 -11.48 8.58 15.00
C ASN A 306 -10.33 8.67 14.00
N GLY A 307 -9.78 9.87 13.88
CA GLY A 307 -8.76 10.18 12.91
C GLY A 307 -7.34 9.98 13.40
N LEU A 308 -6.41 10.20 12.48
CA LEU A 308 -4.97 10.21 12.71
C LEU A 308 -4.42 11.58 12.34
N LEU A 309 -3.47 12.07 13.12
CA LEU A 309 -2.81 13.36 12.91
C LEU A 309 -1.32 13.12 12.67
N ARG A 310 -0.85 13.42 11.45
CA ARG A 310 0.53 13.20 11.00
C ARG A 310 1.10 11.83 11.40
N TYR A 311 0.36 10.78 11.10
CA TYR A 311 0.73 9.42 11.48
C TYR A 311 1.75 8.83 10.50
N ASP A 312 2.89 8.41 11.03
CA ASP A 312 3.97 7.75 10.33
C ASP A 312 3.62 6.27 10.11
N LEU A 313 3.45 5.89 8.85
CA LEU A 313 3.19 4.50 8.46
C LEU A 313 4.47 3.64 8.38
N GLU A 314 5.64 4.26 8.54
CA GLU A 314 6.94 3.61 8.38
C GLU A 314 7.12 2.99 6.98
N GLU A 315 6.39 3.49 5.99
CA GLU A 315 6.42 3.02 4.60
C GLU A 315 7.04 4.09 3.70
N ALA A 316 7.72 3.64 2.66
CA ALA A 316 8.25 4.53 1.64
C ALA A 316 7.18 4.90 0.64
N ALA A 317 7.04 6.18 0.35
CA ALA A 317 6.17 6.69 -0.69
C ALA A 317 6.90 7.73 -1.55
N MET A 318 6.54 7.77 -2.82
CA MET A 318 6.88 8.84 -3.76
C MET A 318 5.56 9.38 -4.29
N ILE A 319 5.42 10.70 -4.30
CA ILE A 319 4.16 11.36 -4.68
C ILE A 319 4.42 12.28 -5.85
N GLU A 320 3.53 12.23 -6.85
CA GLU A 320 3.58 13.05 -8.06
C GLU A 320 2.19 13.59 -8.40
N THR A 321 2.16 14.65 -9.20
CA THR A 321 0.91 15.14 -9.79
C THR A 321 0.40 14.15 -10.84
N ALA A 322 -0.88 13.77 -10.77
CA ALA A 322 -1.46 12.83 -11.71
C ALA A 322 -1.59 13.42 -13.12
N ASN A 323 -1.22 12.63 -14.11
CA ASN A 323 -1.56 12.86 -15.52
C ASN A 323 -2.39 11.67 -16.00
N CYS A 324 -3.63 11.58 -15.51
CA CYS A 324 -4.49 10.45 -15.73
C CYS A 324 -5.19 10.52 -17.09
N PRO A 325 -5.04 9.52 -17.96
CA PRO A 325 -5.74 9.45 -19.25
C PRO A 325 -7.26 9.38 -19.11
N LEU A 326 -7.78 8.98 -17.94
CA LEU A 326 -9.22 8.91 -17.64
C LEU A 326 -9.77 10.23 -17.07
N GLY A 327 -8.92 11.27 -16.94
CA GLY A 327 -9.33 12.59 -16.49
C GLY A 327 -9.44 12.75 -14.97
N GLU A 328 -9.00 11.78 -14.17
CA GLU A 328 -8.91 11.95 -12.72
C GLU A 328 -7.77 12.92 -12.40
N THR A 329 -8.05 13.89 -11.53
CA THR A 329 -7.12 14.94 -11.11
C THR A 329 -6.45 14.59 -9.78
N GLY A 330 -5.55 15.47 -9.29
CA GLY A 330 -4.89 15.32 -8.01
C GLY A 330 -3.55 14.63 -8.10
N ARG A 331 -3.21 13.86 -7.09
CA ARG A 331 -1.89 13.26 -6.95
C ARG A 331 -1.95 11.74 -7.06
N ILE A 332 -0.86 11.15 -7.52
CA ILE A 332 -0.61 9.71 -7.51
C ILE A 332 0.54 9.39 -6.58
N GLY A 333 0.44 8.26 -5.91
CA GLY A 333 1.48 7.73 -5.03
C GLY A 333 2.04 6.42 -5.56
N PHE A 334 3.33 6.21 -5.29
CA PHE A 334 4.05 4.97 -5.50
C PHE A 334 4.53 4.46 -4.16
N TRP A 335 4.45 3.15 -3.93
CA TRP A 335 4.79 2.55 -2.66
C TRP A 335 6.05 1.72 -2.75
N GLY A 336 6.92 1.89 -1.74
CA GLY A 336 8.24 1.33 -1.67
C GLY A 336 8.46 0.23 -0.61
N GLY A 337 7.42 -0.24 0.02
CA GLY A 337 7.56 -1.07 1.21
C GLY A 337 8.03 -0.25 2.41
N ARG A 338 8.78 -0.84 3.35
CA ARG A 338 9.25 -0.11 4.54
C ARG A 338 10.30 0.94 4.18
N PHE A 339 10.15 2.17 4.68
CA PHE A 339 11.11 3.24 4.41
C PHE A 339 12.55 2.86 4.81
N LYS A 340 12.73 2.19 5.95
CA LYS A 340 14.05 1.69 6.40
C LYS A 340 14.69 0.63 5.50
N ASP A 341 13.90 0.02 4.62
CA ASP A 341 14.36 -1.00 3.67
C ASP A 341 14.72 -0.39 2.31
N LEU A 342 14.53 0.94 2.13
CA LEU A 342 15.06 1.67 0.98
C LEU A 342 16.59 1.64 1.00
N LEU A 343 17.15 1.44 -0.17
CA LEU A 343 18.58 1.57 -0.37
C LEU A 343 18.93 3.02 -0.66
N GLY A 344 20.03 3.50 -0.09
CA GLY A 344 20.55 4.85 -0.32
C GLY A 344 21.97 4.83 -0.87
N CYS A 345 22.18 5.36 -2.08
CA CYS A 345 23.50 5.45 -2.70
C CYS A 345 23.62 6.73 -3.51
N GLN A 346 24.75 7.45 -3.40
CA GLN A 346 25.01 8.69 -4.14
C GLN A 346 23.89 9.75 -3.99
N GLY A 347 23.22 9.79 -2.83
CA GLY A 347 22.11 10.72 -2.57
C GLY A 347 20.78 10.32 -3.20
N VAL A 348 20.71 9.17 -3.85
CA VAL A 348 19.48 8.63 -4.43
C VAL A 348 18.93 7.49 -3.55
N HIS A 349 17.64 7.55 -3.24
CA HIS A 349 16.92 6.44 -2.58
C HIS A 349 16.18 5.63 -3.63
N PHE A 350 16.25 4.30 -3.53
CA PHE A 350 15.61 3.37 -4.47
C PHE A 350 15.29 2.03 -3.78
N GLN A 351 14.43 1.24 -4.42
CA GLN A 351 14.08 -0.08 -3.94
C GLN A 351 14.98 -1.18 -4.52
N VAL A 352 15.13 -2.27 -3.78
CA VAL A 352 15.75 -3.49 -4.33
C VAL A 352 15.06 -3.93 -5.62
N SER A 353 13.72 -3.79 -5.71
CA SER A 353 12.94 -4.12 -6.90
C SER A 353 13.28 -3.26 -8.13
N ASP A 354 13.68 -2.01 -7.92
CA ASP A 354 14.11 -1.15 -9.04
C ASP A 354 15.46 -1.61 -9.60
N LEU A 355 16.38 -1.98 -8.70
CA LEU A 355 17.64 -2.58 -9.09
C LEU A 355 17.42 -3.95 -9.75
N GLU A 356 16.53 -4.78 -9.22
CA GLU A 356 16.18 -6.08 -9.80
C GLU A 356 15.68 -5.93 -11.24
N ARG A 357 14.82 -4.95 -11.51
CA ARG A 357 14.35 -4.66 -12.88
C ARG A 357 15.48 -4.18 -13.78
N ALA A 358 16.42 -3.39 -13.26
CA ALA A 358 17.60 -2.99 -14.03
C ALA A 358 18.47 -4.19 -14.39
N VAL A 359 18.78 -5.06 -13.43
CA VAL A 359 19.58 -6.27 -13.67
C VAL A 359 18.83 -7.26 -14.60
N ALA A 360 17.55 -7.44 -14.39
CA ALA A 360 16.70 -8.33 -15.19
C ALA A 360 16.55 -7.90 -16.66
N SER A 361 16.84 -6.65 -16.98
CA SER A 361 16.88 -6.19 -18.40
C SER A 361 18.01 -6.87 -19.22
N VAL A 362 18.98 -7.46 -18.53
CA VAL A 362 20.03 -8.30 -19.14
C VAL A 362 19.56 -9.75 -19.11
N ALA A 363 18.80 -10.15 -20.13
CA ALA A 363 18.09 -11.43 -20.16
C ALA A 363 18.95 -12.67 -19.90
N GLU A 364 20.23 -12.61 -20.28
CA GLU A 364 21.19 -13.70 -20.07
C GLU A 364 21.55 -13.96 -18.60
N LEU A 365 21.08 -13.13 -17.68
CA LEU A 365 21.28 -13.31 -16.24
C LEU A 365 20.06 -13.89 -15.52
N CYS A 366 18.96 -14.12 -16.25
CA CYS A 366 17.66 -14.39 -15.65
C CYS A 366 17.25 -15.86 -15.58
N THR A 367 17.99 -16.78 -16.20
CA THR A 367 17.59 -18.21 -16.35
C THR A 367 18.31 -19.13 -15.37
N PRO A 368 17.65 -20.05 -14.65
CA PRO A 368 16.19 -20.13 -14.46
C PRO A 368 15.66 -19.07 -13.49
N THR A 369 16.55 -18.47 -12.70
CA THR A 369 16.26 -17.43 -11.71
C THR A 369 17.36 -16.38 -11.72
N LEU A 370 16.98 -15.12 -11.56
CA LEU A 370 17.92 -14.04 -11.37
C LEU A 370 18.48 -14.08 -9.94
N GLU A 371 19.80 -14.20 -9.81
CA GLU A 371 20.49 -14.18 -8.52
C GLU A 371 21.48 -13.02 -8.46
N PHE A 372 21.25 -12.11 -7.53
CA PHE A 372 22.13 -10.98 -7.28
C PHE A 372 22.06 -10.54 -5.81
N VAL A 373 23.08 -9.82 -5.37
CA VAL A 373 23.10 -9.12 -4.09
C VAL A 373 23.69 -7.73 -4.25
N VAL A 374 23.33 -6.86 -3.33
CA VAL A 374 23.88 -5.51 -3.16
C VAL A 374 24.69 -5.49 -1.89
N VAL A 375 25.86 -4.91 -1.95
CA VAL A 375 26.81 -4.88 -0.82
C VAL A 375 26.86 -3.47 -0.25
N ASN A 376 26.62 -3.33 1.06
CA ASN A 376 26.71 -2.06 1.81
C ASN A 376 26.08 -0.85 1.08
N PRO A 377 24.83 -0.92 0.63
CA PRO A 377 24.25 0.13 -0.24
C PRO A 377 24.07 1.47 0.46
N ASN A 378 23.87 1.48 1.77
CA ASN A 378 23.40 2.66 2.50
C ASN A 378 24.55 3.61 2.87
N GLY A 379 24.38 4.90 2.49
CA GLY A 379 25.32 5.98 2.81
C GLY A 379 26.59 6.00 1.94
N SER A 380 26.69 5.16 0.91
CA SER A 380 27.83 5.16 0.00
C SER A 380 27.79 6.36 -0.94
N ALA A 381 28.87 7.15 -0.95
CA ALA A 381 29.11 8.16 -1.97
C ALA A 381 29.79 7.58 -3.22
N GLY A 382 30.32 6.36 -3.13
CA GLY A 382 30.95 5.61 -4.22
C GLY A 382 29.95 4.82 -5.06
N PRO A 383 30.42 4.11 -6.10
CA PRO A 383 29.58 3.27 -6.93
C PRO A 383 28.87 2.19 -6.10
N LEU A 384 27.59 1.90 -6.43
CA LEU A 384 26.81 0.84 -5.82
C LEU A 384 27.45 -0.52 -6.16
N GLU A 385 27.87 -1.28 -5.16
CA GLU A 385 28.44 -2.61 -5.39
C GLU A 385 27.32 -3.64 -5.62
N VAL A 386 27.30 -4.25 -6.80
CA VAL A 386 26.31 -5.25 -7.22
C VAL A 386 27.02 -6.50 -7.69
N ARG A 387 26.72 -7.65 -7.07
CA ARG A 387 27.23 -8.95 -7.49
C ARG A 387 26.08 -9.76 -8.10
N VAL A 388 26.32 -10.27 -9.31
CA VAL A 388 25.28 -10.96 -10.10
C VAL A 388 25.84 -12.30 -10.57
N GLU A 389 25.08 -13.38 -10.37
CA GLU A 389 25.42 -14.68 -10.94
C GLU A 389 25.02 -14.79 -12.40
N VAL A 390 25.80 -15.50 -13.18
CA VAL A 390 25.40 -15.89 -14.54
C VAL A 390 24.22 -16.84 -14.53
N ALA A 391 23.45 -16.85 -15.61
CA ALA A 391 22.39 -17.84 -15.82
C ALA A 391 22.99 -19.26 -15.96
N ALA A 392 22.19 -20.27 -15.60
CA ALA A 392 22.64 -21.66 -15.58
C ALA A 392 23.00 -22.21 -16.98
N ASP A 393 22.42 -21.67 -18.03
CA ASP A 393 22.59 -22.07 -19.43
C ASP A 393 23.83 -21.43 -20.11
N ILE A 394 24.45 -20.43 -19.50
CA ILE A 394 25.61 -19.74 -20.07
C ILE A 394 26.91 -20.51 -19.80
N GLY A 395 26.97 -21.35 -18.77
CA GLY A 395 28.19 -21.98 -18.30
C GLY A 395 29.13 -20.98 -17.61
N VAL A 396 30.45 -21.29 -17.55
CA VAL A 396 31.47 -20.41 -16.96
C VAL A 396 31.96 -19.43 -18.02
N PRO A 397 31.63 -18.13 -17.92
CA PRO A 397 32.04 -17.13 -18.90
C PRO A 397 33.54 -16.80 -18.74
N ASP A 398 34.21 -16.47 -19.84
CA ASP A 398 35.54 -15.88 -19.82
C ASP A 398 35.49 -14.41 -19.32
N ASP A 399 36.68 -13.83 -19.10
CA ASP A 399 36.80 -12.45 -18.59
C ASP A 399 36.19 -11.41 -19.56
N ALA A 400 36.25 -11.63 -20.86
CA ALA A 400 35.70 -10.74 -21.86
C ALA A 400 34.15 -10.71 -21.76
N ARG A 401 33.54 -11.88 -21.62
CA ARG A 401 32.09 -12.01 -21.46
C ARG A 401 31.60 -11.48 -20.13
N ARG A 402 32.35 -11.69 -19.02
CA ARG A 402 32.03 -11.09 -17.71
C ARG A 402 32.02 -9.57 -17.80
N ASN A 403 33.04 -8.98 -18.41
CA ASN A 403 33.16 -7.53 -18.59
C ASN A 403 32.02 -6.95 -19.44
N GLU A 404 31.62 -7.63 -20.50
CA GLU A 404 30.51 -7.24 -21.34
C GLU A 404 29.19 -7.24 -20.54
N LEU A 405 28.85 -8.34 -19.86
CA LEU A 405 27.64 -8.44 -19.02
C LEU A 405 27.62 -7.39 -17.92
N ALA A 406 28.75 -7.22 -17.20
CA ALA A 406 28.89 -6.18 -16.19
C ALA A 406 28.69 -4.77 -16.76
N GLY A 407 29.17 -4.51 -17.97
CA GLY A 407 28.95 -3.24 -18.68
C GLY A 407 27.48 -2.96 -18.97
N ARG A 408 26.75 -3.97 -19.41
CA ARG A 408 25.29 -3.87 -19.69
C ARG A 408 24.49 -3.66 -18.41
N VAL A 409 24.81 -4.36 -17.32
CA VAL A 409 24.16 -4.13 -16.01
C VAL A 409 24.44 -2.72 -15.53
N ARG A 410 25.71 -2.23 -15.59
CA ARG A 410 26.04 -0.84 -15.20
C ARG A 410 25.23 0.19 -15.99
N ALA A 411 25.10 -0.01 -17.30
CA ALA A 411 24.29 0.88 -18.16
C ALA A 411 22.82 0.88 -17.72
N ALA A 412 22.23 -0.31 -17.50
CA ALA A 412 20.85 -0.43 -17.08
C ALA A 412 20.59 0.19 -15.69
N VAL A 413 21.52 0.05 -14.74
CA VAL A 413 21.43 0.69 -13.42
C VAL A 413 21.49 2.21 -13.56
N ARG A 414 22.42 2.73 -14.35
CA ARG A 414 22.55 4.18 -14.59
C ARG A 414 21.32 4.75 -15.25
N ASP A 415 20.80 4.09 -16.29
CA ASP A 415 19.62 4.54 -17.04
C ASP A 415 18.36 4.58 -16.16
N ARG A 416 18.23 3.60 -15.24
CA ARG A 416 17.03 3.47 -14.42
C ARG A 416 17.08 4.23 -13.11
N LEU A 417 18.25 4.28 -12.45
CA LEU A 417 18.41 4.80 -11.09
C LEU A 417 19.26 6.07 -11.03
N ALA A 418 19.86 6.49 -12.14
CA ALA A 418 20.78 7.63 -12.20
C ALA A 418 21.97 7.54 -11.23
N ILE A 419 22.40 6.32 -10.88
CA ILE A 419 23.56 6.04 -10.02
C ILE A 419 24.63 5.23 -10.74
N ASP A 420 25.87 5.38 -10.30
CA ASP A 420 26.98 4.55 -10.77
C ASP A 420 27.03 3.22 -10.00
N ALA A 421 27.31 2.12 -10.71
CA ALA A 421 27.45 0.80 -10.10
C ALA A 421 28.81 0.17 -10.40
N ALA A 422 29.39 -0.52 -9.41
CA ALA A 422 30.47 -1.47 -9.55
C ALA A 422 29.85 -2.87 -9.63
N VAL A 423 29.89 -3.48 -10.82
CA VAL A 423 29.21 -4.76 -11.07
C VAL A 423 30.25 -5.87 -11.21
N GLU A 424 30.07 -6.93 -10.44
CA GLU A 424 30.85 -8.17 -10.49
C GLU A 424 29.94 -9.32 -11.00
N ILE A 425 30.36 -10.01 -12.05
CA ILE A 425 29.67 -11.19 -12.56
C ILE A 425 30.34 -12.44 -11.99
N LEU A 426 29.55 -13.19 -11.23
CA LEU A 426 29.99 -14.40 -10.52
C LEU A 426 29.58 -15.67 -11.28
N ASP A 427 30.26 -16.77 -11.00
CA ASP A 427 29.83 -18.09 -11.42
C ASP A 427 28.51 -18.46 -10.74
N ARG A 428 27.74 -19.31 -11.37
CA ARG A 428 26.49 -19.83 -10.81
C ARG A 428 26.78 -20.57 -9.49
N ASP A 429 25.84 -20.46 -8.55
CA ASP A 429 25.90 -21.05 -7.20
C ASP A 429 27.00 -20.50 -6.28
N THR A 430 27.50 -19.31 -6.57
CA THR A 430 28.46 -18.59 -5.72
C THR A 430 27.77 -17.83 -4.57
N LEU A 431 26.60 -17.24 -4.83
CA LEU A 431 25.85 -16.50 -3.82
C LEU A 431 25.05 -17.45 -2.92
N PRO A 432 24.89 -17.10 -1.62
CA PRO A 432 24.06 -17.90 -0.73
C PRO A 432 22.61 -17.97 -1.23
N ARG A 433 22.05 -19.16 -1.28
CA ARG A 433 20.62 -19.33 -1.55
C ARG A 433 19.83 -18.96 -0.31
N SER A 434 18.98 -17.97 -0.42
CA SER A 434 18.05 -17.60 0.64
C SER A 434 16.79 -18.49 0.56
N GLY A 435 16.27 -18.87 1.73
CA GLY A 435 15.02 -19.63 1.81
C GLY A 435 13.79 -18.80 1.41
N TYR A 436 12.72 -18.86 2.17
CA TYR A 436 11.43 -18.20 1.90
C TYR A 436 11.51 -16.68 1.63
N LYS A 437 12.51 -15.96 2.21
CA LYS A 437 12.77 -14.53 1.93
C LYS A 437 14.10 -14.37 1.22
N LEU A 438 14.07 -13.84 0.01
CA LEU A 438 15.28 -13.47 -0.72
C LEU A 438 16.04 -12.36 0.03
N LYS A 439 17.26 -12.65 0.46
CA LYS A 439 18.14 -11.66 1.09
C LYS A 439 19.01 -11.03 0.00
N ARG A 440 18.61 -9.90 -0.52
CA ARG A 440 19.28 -9.18 -1.61
C ARG A 440 20.33 -8.16 -1.13
N VAL A 441 20.29 -7.76 0.13
CA VAL A 441 21.23 -6.80 0.73
C VAL A 441 22.12 -7.55 1.71
N ILE A 442 23.42 -7.37 1.58
CA ILE A 442 24.44 -7.94 2.47
C ILE A 442 25.39 -6.86 2.97
N ASP A 443 25.82 -6.98 4.21
CA ASP A 443 26.92 -6.22 4.78
C ASP A 443 28.21 -7.01 4.53
N ALA A 444 29.26 -6.35 4.00
CA ALA A 444 30.55 -6.96 3.70
C ALA A 444 31.47 -6.95 4.92
#